data_b586ae7c602e848e499a5d810eaa1d83
#
_entry.id   b586ae7c602e848e499a5d810eaa1d83
#
_cell.length_a   1.000
_cell.length_b   1.000
_cell.length_c   1.000
_cell.angle_alpha   90.00
_cell.angle_beta   90.00
_cell.angle_gamma   90.00
#
_symmetry.space_group_name_H-M   'P 1'
#
loop_
_entity.id
_entity.type
_entity.pdbx_description
1 polymer ?
#
loop_
_entity_poly.entity_id
_entity_poly.type
_entity_poly.pdbx_seq_one_letter_code
_entity_poly.pdbx_strand_id
1 'polypeptide(L)'
;MALRGRRPEPKIIFLISLPFTISIYLVHLLDLAFGIHTIIFIVIMAILLSLGLKIKLSQSLLTALLAVIILAAAETALVMLALAITGVEFEQVAQNTALWILYGWPHIIFIFLLALVINRWRQSRRLKNEGFDA
;
A
#
# COMPACT_ATOMS: atom_id res chain seq x y z
N MET A 1 -8.29 -4.53 22.67
CA MET A 1 -8.63 -3.09 22.80
C MET A 1 -8.57 -2.49 21.41
N ALA A 2 -9.75 -2.31 20.82
CA ALA A 2 -9.89 -1.99 19.42
C ALA A 2 -9.26 -0.65 19.07
N LEU A 3 -8.70 -0.55 17.87
CA LEU A 3 -8.38 0.70 17.19
C LEU A 3 -9.68 1.54 17.04
N ARG A 4 -10.13 2.11 18.14
CA ARG A 4 -11.37 2.88 18.24
C ARG A 4 -11.16 4.19 17.51
N GLY A 5 -11.37 4.17 16.19
CA GLY A 5 -11.90 5.31 15.47
C GLY A 5 -11.05 6.57 15.31
N ARG A 6 -9.83 6.65 15.80
CA ARG A 6 -8.98 7.81 15.55
C ARG A 6 -8.37 7.68 14.16
N ARG A 7 -8.72 8.61 13.27
CA ARG A 7 -8.03 8.74 12.00
C ARG A 7 -6.59 9.13 12.30
N PRO A 8 -5.60 8.45 11.70
CA PRO A 8 -4.25 8.95 11.79
C PRO A 8 -4.23 10.36 11.19
N GLU A 9 -3.67 11.29 11.93
CA GLU A 9 -3.49 12.65 11.43
C GLU A 9 -2.67 12.62 10.14
N PRO A 10 -2.97 13.45 9.14
CA PRO A 10 -2.23 13.47 7.87
C PRO A 10 -0.72 13.70 8.09
N LYS A 11 -0.34 14.38 9.16
CA LYS A 11 1.05 14.54 9.60
C LYS A 11 1.71 13.21 9.93
N ILE A 12 0.99 12.29 10.60
CA ILE A 12 1.52 10.96 10.96
C ILE A 12 1.69 10.11 9.70
N ILE A 13 0.74 10.18 8.77
CA ILE A 13 0.84 9.48 7.48
C ILE A 13 2.08 9.96 6.73
N PHE A 14 2.28 11.27 6.62
CA PHE A 14 3.45 11.85 5.96
C PHE A 14 4.76 11.47 6.68
N LEU A 15 4.77 11.50 8.02
CA LEU A 15 5.93 11.13 8.83
C LEU A 15 6.32 9.65 8.68
N ILE A 16 5.36 8.77 8.40
CA ILE A 16 5.61 7.35 8.15
C ILE A 16 6.01 7.12 6.68
N SER A 17 5.35 7.78 5.73
CA SER A 17 5.58 7.54 4.30
C SER A 17 6.94 8.06 3.83
N LEU A 18 7.42 9.18 4.35
CA LEU A 18 8.70 9.78 3.94
C LEU A 18 9.89 8.85 4.24
N PRO A 19 10.13 8.39 5.49
CA PRO A 19 11.22 7.46 5.78
C PRO A 19 11.04 6.11 5.08
N PHE A 20 9.79 5.67 4.86
CA PHE A 20 9.53 4.45 4.10
C PHE A 20 9.98 4.58 2.65
N THR A 21 9.64 5.69 1.98
CA THR A 21 10.08 5.96 0.60
C THR A 21 11.61 6.04 0.49
N ILE A 22 12.27 6.69 1.45
CA ILE A 22 13.73 6.75 1.51
C ILE A 22 14.32 5.35 1.68
N SER A 23 13.73 4.52 2.54
CA SER A 23 14.16 3.14 2.76
C SER A 23 14.02 2.28 1.49
N ILE A 24 12.95 2.46 0.73
CA ILE A 24 12.77 1.78 -0.58
C ILE A 24 13.93 2.14 -1.51
N TYR A 25 14.23 3.43 -1.63
CA TYR A 25 15.32 3.89 -2.51
C TYR A 25 16.68 3.31 -2.08
N LEU A 26 17.00 3.36 -0.77
CA LEU A 26 18.25 2.82 -0.24
C LEU A 26 18.37 1.30 -0.44
N VAL A 27 17.29 0.55 -0.24
CA VAL A 27 17.28 -0.91 -0.43
C VAL A 27 17.45 -1.27 -1.91
N HIS A 28 16.93 -0.46 -2.84
CA HIS A 28 17.14 -0.67 -4.27
C HIS A 28 18.59 -0.40 -4.73
N LEU A 29 19.37 0.37 -3.99
CA LEU A 29 20.81 0.55 -4.26
C LEU A 29 21.65 -0.68 -3.84
N LEU A 30 21.08 -1.56 -3.02
CA LEU A 30 21.71 -2.81 -2.63
C LEU A 30 21.26 -3.89 -3.62
N ASP A 31 22.14 -4.43 -4.44
CA ASP A 31 21.86 -5.52 -5.39
C ASP A 31 21.50 -6.82 -4.65
N LEU A 32 20.35 -6.79 -3.94
CA LEU A 32 19.88 -7.90 -3.13
C LEU A 32 19.12 -8.92 -3.99
N ALA A 33 19.23 -10.19 -3.63
CA ALA A 33 18.50 -11.25 -4.30
C ALA A 33 16.97 -11.01 -4.24
N PHE A 34 16.27 -11.44 -5.30
CA PHE A 34 14.83 -11.29 -5.42
C PHE A 34 14.10 -11.85 -4.19
N GLY A 35 13.18 -11.08 -3.63
CA GLY A 35 12.40 -11.43 -2.44
C GLY A 35 12.96 -10.89 -1.12
N ILE A 36 14.27 -10.68 -0.98
CA ILE A 36 14.86 -10.11 0.24
C ILE A 36 14.37 -8.68 0.47
N HIS A 37 14.25 -7.88 -0.59
CA HIS A 37 13.69 -6.53 -0.51
C HIS A 37 12.30 -6.51 0.13
N THR A 38 11.43 -7.44 -0.27
CA THR A 38 10.06 -7.51 0.24
C THR A 38 10.03 -7.77 1.74
N ILE A 39 10.90 -8.68 2.22
CA ILE A 39 11.02 -8.95 3.65
C ILE A 39 11.50 -7.71 4.41
N ILE A 40 12.53 -7.04 3.89
CA ILE A 40 13.05 -5.80 4.48
C ILE A 40 11.96 -4.73 4.52
N PHE A 41 11.19 -4.55 3.45
CA PHE A 41 10.11 -3.57 3.40
C PHE A 41 8.99 -3.87 4.38
N ILE A 42 8.60 -5.14 4.56
CA ILE A 42 7.60 -5.55 5.56
C ILE A 42 8.09 -5.19 6.96
N VAL A 43 9.35 -5.47 7.28
CA VAL A 43 9.94 -5.18 8.60
C VAL A 43 10.01 -3.68 8.85
N ILE A 44 10.54 -2.90 7.90
CA ILE A 44 10.62 -1.43 8.01
C ILE A 44 9.23 -0.83 8.18
N MET A 45 8.26 -1.25 7.34
CA MET A 45 6.87 -0.79 7.42
C MET A 45 6.25 -1.11 8.78
N ALA A 46 6.47 -2.33 9.31
CA ALA A 46 5.97 -2.73 10.61
C ALA A 46 6.54 -1.88 11.75
N ILE A 47 7.84 -1.57 11.70
CA ILE A 47 8.48 -0.70 12.69
C ILE A 47 7.90 0.71 12.62
N LEU A 48 7.80 1.30 11.42
CA LEU A 48 7.27 2.64 11.23
C LEU A 48 5.80 2.76 11.66
N LEU A 49 4.98 1.74 11.36
CA LEU A 49 3.59 1.68 11.81
C LEU A 49 3.50 1.55 13.34
N SER A 50 4.35 0.72 13.94
CA SER A 50 4.39 0.54 15.39
C SER A 50 4.72 1.83 16.11
N LEU A 51 5.74 2.55 15.64
CA LEU A 51 6.20 3.81 16.22
C LEU A 51 5.21 4.95 15.95
N GLY A 52 4.73 5.09 14.72
CA GLY A 52 3.84 6.19 14.32
C GLY A 52 2.43 6.07 14.90
N LEU A 53 1.87 4.86 14.97
CA LEU A 53 0.52 4.62 15.47
C LEU A 53 0.48 4.14 16.92
N LYS A 54 1.65 3.93 17.56
CA LYS A 54 1.77 3.43 18.93
C LYS A 54 0.98 2.12 19.15
N ILE A 55 1.05 1.21 18.19
CA ILE A 55 0.44 -0.13 18.24
C ILE A 55 1.50 -1.20 18.46
N LYS A 56 1.07 -2.39 18.90
CA LYS A 56 1.99 -3.51 19.13
C LYS A 56 2.69 -3.93 17.83
N LEU A 57 3.96 -4.25 17.90
CA LEU A 57 4.76 -4.66 16.73
C LEU A 57 4.14 -5.86 15.99
N SER A 58 3.58 -6.82 16.72
CA SER A 58 2.88 -7.97 16.11
C SER A 58 1.68 -7.56 15.26
N GLN A 59 0.91 -6.56 15.70
CA GLN A 59 -0.22 -6.02 14.95
C GLN A 59 0.26 -5.22 13.73
N SER A 60 1.34 -4.46 13.89
CA SER A 60 1.97 -3.72 12.78
C SER A 60 2.51 -4.67 11.72
N LEU A 61 3.16 -5.76 12.13
CA LEU A 61 3.70 -6.77 11.23
C LEU A 61 2.58 -7.46 10.43
N LEU A 62 1.50 -7.85 11.09
CA LEU A 62 0.34 -8.43 10.42
C LEU A 62 -0.29 -7.44 9.43
N THR A 63 -0.40 -6.17 9.82
CA THR A 63 -0.95 -5.11 8.96
C THR A 63 -0.04 -4.86 7.74
N ALA A 64 1.27 -4.80 7.93
CA ALA A 64 2.24 -4.64 6.86
C ALA A 64 2.20 -5.82 5.88
N LEU A 65 2.14 -7.06 6.40
CA LEU A 65 2.06 -8.26 5.59
C LEU A 65 0.78 -8.27 4.75
N LEU A 66 -0.38 -8.00 5.35
CA LEU A 66 -1.66 -7.93 4.63
C LEU A 66 -1.64 -6.83 3.57
N ALA A 67 -1.07 -5.67 3.88
CA ALA A 67 -0.96 -4.57 2.92
C ALA A 67 -0.12 -4.97 1.71
N VAL A 68 1.03 -5.63 1.92
CA VAL A 68 1.89 -6.10 0.82
C VAL A 68 1.21 -7.18 -0.02
N ILE A 69 0.48 -8.12 0.60
CA ILE A 69 -0.28 -9.14 -0.13
C ILE A 69 -1.36 -8.51 -1.01
N ILE A 70 -2.14 -7.56 -0.46
CA ILE A 70 -3.18 -6.86 -1.20
C ILE A 70 -2.57 -6.04 -2.35
N LEU A 71 -1.46 -5.36 -2.09
CA LEU A 71 -0.74 -4.56 -3.09
C LEU A 71 -0.24 -5.45 -4.23
N ALA A 72 0.43 -6.54 -3.92
CA ALA A 72 0.96 -7.48 -4.92
C ALA A 72 -0.16 -8.14 -5.75
N ALA A 73 -1.26 -8.53 -5.12
CA ALA A 73 -2.42 -9.06 -5.81
C ALA A 73 -3.05 -8.04 -6.77
N ALA A 74 -3.22 -6.80 -6.32
CA ALA A 74 -3.76 -5.72 -7.15
C ALA A 74 -2.84 -5.37 -8.32
N GLU A 75 -1.52 -5.28 -8.08
CA GLU A 75 -0.52 -5.05 -9.11
C GLU A 75 -0.56 -6.14 -10.18
N THR A 76 -0.47 -7.40 -9.76
CA THR A 76 -0.50 -8.54 -10.69
C THR A 76 -1.79 -8.57 -11.51
N ALA A 77 -2.95 -8.39 -10.86
CA ALA A 77 -4.25 -8.40 -11.55
C ALA A 77 -4.35 -7.27 -12.58
N LEU A 78 -3.92 -6.05 -12.24
CA LEU A 78 -4.03 -4.90 -13.14
C LEU A 78 -2.99 -4.96 -14.27
N VAL A 79 -1.78 -5.43 -14.01
CA VAL A 79 -0.77 -5.66 -15.06
C VAL A 79 -1.27 -6.72 -16.05
N MET A 80 -1.77 -7.86 -15.56
CA MET A 80 -2.31 -8.91 -16.42
C MET A 80 -3.50 -8.43 -17.26
N LEU A 81 -4.40 -7.64 -16.65
CA LEU A 81 -5.52 -7.05 -17.36
C LEU A 81 -5.05 -6.08 -18.45
N ALA A 82 -4.08 -5.22 -18.15
CA ALA A 82 -3.54 -4.26 -19.11
C ALA A 82 -2.84 -4.96 -20.28
N LEU A 83 -2.07 -6.02 -20.02
CA LEU A 83 -1.43 -6.84 -21.05
C LEU A 83 -2.48 -7.53 -21.95
N ALA A 84 -3.55 -8.07 -21.35
CA ALA A 84 -4.63 -8.71 -22.10
C ALA A 84 -5.38 -7.73 -23.02
N ILE A 85 -5.54 -6.47 -22.60
CA ILE A 85 -6.21 -5.43 -23.41
C ILE A 85 -5.29 -4.91 -24.52
N THR A 86 -4.01 -4.73 -24.24
CA THR A 86 -3.06 -4.11 -25.19
C THR A 86 -2.42 -5.11 -26.14
N GLY A 87 -2.45 -6.42 -25.80
CA GLY A 87 -1.78 -7.46 -26.58
C GLY A 87 -0.24 -7.41 -26.51
N VAL A 88 0.33 -6.59 -25.61
CA VAL A 88 1.78 -6.48 -25.42
C VAL A 88 2.26 -7.67 -24.58
N GLU A 89 3.36 -8.27 -24.95
CA GLU A 89 3.95 -9.37 -24.18
C GLU A 89 4.65 -8.87 -22.93
N PHE A 90 4.53 -9.62 -21.84
CA PHE A 90 5.14 -9.26 -20.54
C PHE A 90 6.66 -9.04 -20.66
N GLU A 91 7.31 -9.81 -21.51
CA GLU A 91 8.75 -9.73 -21.74
C GLU A 91 9.19 -8.37 -22.32
N GLN A 92 8.38 -7.82 -23.23
CA GLN A 92 8.62 -6.48 -23.81
C GLN A 92 8.47 -5.39 -22.74
N VAL A 93 7.49 -5.53 -21.84
CA VAL A 93 7.29 -4.61 -20.71
C VAL A 93 8.45 -4.69 -19.74
N ALA A 94 8.90 -5.92 -19.40
CA ALA A 94 10.00 -6.14 -18.46
C ALA A 94 11.34 -5.57 -18.94
N GLN A 95 11.58 -5.57 -20.25
CA GLN A 95 12.83 -5.07 -20.84
C GLN A 95 12.83 -3.56 -21.08
N ASN A 96 11.66 -2.90 -21.02
CA ASN A 96 11.53 -1.47 -21.28
C ASN A 96 11.08 -0.72 -20.03
N THR A 97 11.99 0.05 -19.44
CA THR A 97 11.72 0.82 -18.21
C THR A 97 10.51 1.77 -18.34
N ALA A 98 10.31 2.38 -19.51
CA ALA A 98 9.20 3.29 -19.73
C ALA A 98 7.86 2.54 -19.74
N LEU A 99 7.80 1.37 -20.39
CA LEU A 99 6.64 0.51 -20.36
C LEU A 99 6.40 -0.05 -18.95
N TRP A 100 7.44 -0.46 -18.23
CA TRP A 100 7.34 -0.93 -16.86
C TRP A 100 6.70 0.13 -15.95
N ILE A 101 7.13 1.38 -16.04
CA ILE A 101 6.54 2.49 -15.31
C ILE A 101 5.07 2.69 -15.73
N LEU A 102 4.78 2.73 -17.03
CA LEU A 102 3.44 2.96 -17.55
C LEU A 102 2.44 1.90 -17.07
N TYR A 103 2.83 0.62 -17.10
CA TYR A 103 1.99 -0.50 -16.64
C TYR A 103 1.92 -0.62 -15.11
N GLY A 104 2.92 -0.08 -14.40
CA GLY A 104 2.94 -0.05 -12.93
C GLY A 104 2.05 1.03 -12.32
N TRP A 105 1.84 2.18 -12.98
CA TRP A 105 1.05 3.29 -12.44
C TRP A 105 -0.44 2.98 -12.15
N PRO A 106 -1.14 2.19 -12.97
CA PRO A 106 -2.57 1.95 -12.77
C PRO A 106 -2.93 1.39 -11.40
N HIS A 107 -2.10 0.50 -10.83
CA HIS A 107 -2.38 -0.07 -9.51
C HIS A 107 -2.29 0.96 -8.39
N ILE A 108 -1.39 1.94 -8.48
CA ILE A 108 -1.26 3.03 -7.50
C ILE A 108 -2.53 3.88 -7.50
N ILE A 109 -2.99 4.26 -8.70
CA ILE A 109 -4.23 5.03 -8.88
C ILE A 109 -5.42 4.23 -8.35
N PHE A 110 -5.50 2.93 -8.67
CA PHE A 110 -6.57 2.05 -8.21
C PHE A 110 -6.64 1.96 -6.69
N ILE A 111 -5.51 1.73 -6.02
CA ILE A 111 -5.45 1.65 -4.55
C ILE A 111 -5.83 2.99 -3.92
N PHE A 112 -5.38 4.11 -4.50
CA PHE A 112 -5.75 5.43 -4.01
C PHE A 112 -7.26 5.67 -4.12
N LEU A 113 -7.87 5.35 -5.26
CA LEU A 113 -9.32 5.45 -5.45
C LEU A 113 -10.08 4.52 -4.50
N LEU A 114 -9.62 3.28 -4.32
CA LEU A 114 -10.20 2.32 -3.39
C LEU A 114 -10.18 2.86 -1.95
N ALA A 115 -9.06 3.44 -1.54
CA ALA A 115 -8.93 4.06 -0.22
C ALA A 115 -9.90 5.22 -0.03
N LEU A 116 -10.11 6.07 -1.07
CA LEU A 116 -11.09 7.15 -1.04
C LEU A 116 -12.54 6.63 -0.92
N VAL A 117 -12.88 5.59 -1.68
CA VAL A 117 -14.21 4.96 -1.65
C VAL A 117 -14.50 4.37 -0.27
N ILE A 118 -13.56 3.59 0.28
CA ILE A 118 -13.69 3.01 1.61
C ILE A 118 -13.84 4.10 2.68
N ASN A 119 -13.08 5.19 2.57
CA ASN A 119 -13.17 6.30 3.50
C ASN A 119 -14.54 7.00 3.44
N ARG A 120 -15.07 7.25 2.23
CA ARG A 120 -16.42 7.81 2.03
C ARG A 120 -17.50 6.89 2.59
N TRP A 121 -17.42 5.60 2.30
CA TRP A 121 -18.39 4.61 2.78
C TRP A 121 -18.43 4.51 4.31
N ARG A 122 -17.25 4.55 4.96
CA ARG A 122 -17.16 4.62 6.42
C ARG A 122 -17.75 5.89 7.00
N GLN A 123 -17.62 7.03 6.32
CA GLN A 123 -18.23 8.28 6.76
C GLN A 123 -19.75 8.22 6.68
N SER A 124 -20.32 7.73 5.58
CA SER A 124 -21.76 7.59 5.40
C SER A 124 -22.40 6.68 6.44
N ARG A 125 -21.72 5.58 6.82
CA ARG A 125 -22.21 4.70 7.87
C ARG A 125 -22.20 5.33 9.27
N ARG A 126 -21.22 6.19 9.57
CA ARG A 126 -21.16 6.90 10.87
C ARG A 126 -22.29 7.90 11.02
N LEU A 127 -22.52 8.73 9.99
CA LEU A 127 -23.62 9.71 10.00
C LEU A 127 -25.00 9.04 10.14
N LYS A 128 -25.16 7.85 9.57
CA LYS A 128 -26.40 7.11 9.70
C LYS A 128 -26.63 6.53 11.11
N ASN A 129 -25.57 6.17 11.81
CA ASN A 129 -25.68 5.67 13.19
C ASN A 129 -25.89 6.81 14.20
N GLU A 130 -25.28 7.99 14.00
CA GLU A 130 -25.47 9.16 14.87
C GLU A 130 -26.83 9.82 14.69
N GLY A 131 -27.50 9.64 13.54
CA GLY A 131 -28.86 10.14 13.31
C GLY A 131 -29.98 9.22 13.84
N PHE A 132 -29.65 8.05 14.38
CA PHE A 132 -30.63 7.11 14.97
C PHE A 132 -30.76 7.28 16.49
N ASP A 133 -29.81 7.97 17.11
CA ASP A 133 -29.75 8.20 18.57
C ASP A 133 -30.27 9.60 18.97
N ALA A 134 -30.87 10.34 18.05
CA ALA A 134 -31.54 11.62 18.24
C ALA A 134 -33.05 11.50 18.03
#